data_2780a4352ef1ebee7f308a81685d9d51
#
_entry.id   2780a4352ef1ebee7f308a81685d9d51
#
_cell.length_a   1.000
_cell.length_b   1.000
_cell.length_c   1.000
_cell.angle_alpha   90.00
_cell.angle_beta   90.00
_cell.angle_gamma   90.00
#
_symmetry.space_group_name_H-M   'P 1'
#
loop_
_entity.id
_entity.type
_entity.pdbx_description
1 polymer ?
#
loop_
_entity_poly.entity_id
_entity_poly.type
_entity_poly.pdbx_seq_one_letter_code
_entity_poly.pdbx_strand_id
1 'polypeptide(L)'
;MQKIKAVIFDLDGTLANTLPLCIQAFRKSVEPLINRSISDDEIIATFGPSEEGTIMALAPNHYNKGVSDYLHFYESLHEMCPSPFDGIKEILETLKNNGVHISMVTGKGKHSTDISLKYFGLTHFFEIIETGSPDGARKAAGIKIILNALKDIKSDEVIYVGDASSDIIASRKVGVPVVAAAWAETAEPEKLKELKPDELFYTMKDFSNWMADKI
;
A
#
# COMPACT_ATOMS: atom_id res chain seq x y z
N MET A 1 16.31 9.83 17.24
CA MET A 1 15.42 8.67 17.08
C MET A 1 16.20 7.42 17.43
N GLN A 2 15.54 6.42 17.98
CA GLN A 2 16.15 5.09 18.21
C GLN A 2 16.48 4.46 16.85
N LYS A 3 17.35 3.44 16.87
CA LYS A 3 17.68 2.63 15.68
C LYS A 3 16.44 1.88 15.21
N ILE A 4 16.13 1.98 13.91
CA ILE A 4 14.99 1.29 13.30
C ILE A 4 15.33 -0.19 13.13
N LYS A 5 14.46 -1.07 13.62
CA LYS A 5 14.59 -2.52 13.55
C LYS A 5 13.54 -3.18 12.66
N ALA A 6 12.45 -2.48 12.35
CA ALA A 6 11.42 -2.98 11.45
C ALA A 6 10.80 -1.84 10.64
N VAL A 7 10.47 -2.15 9.37
CA VAL A 7 9.77 -1.24 8.46
C VAL A 7 8.53 -1.95 7.92
N ILE A 8 7.39 -1.27 8.01
CA ILE A 8 6.13 -1.71 7.44
C ILE A 8 5.81 -0.80 6.26
N PHE A 9 5.70 -1.35 5.06
CA PHE A 9 5.37 -0.59 3.85
C PHE A 9 3.91 -0.78 3.45
N ASP A 10 3.28 0.27 2.93
CA ASP A 10 2.14 0.14 2.03
C ASP A 10 2.64 -0.26 0.62
N LEU A 11 1.72 -0.60 -0.27
CA LEU A 11 2.03 -1.01 -1.64
C LEU A 11 1.72 0.11 -2.65
N ASP A 12 0.43 0.41 -2.82
CA ASP A 12 -0.07 1.32 -3.85
C ASP A 12 0.37 2.76 -3.53
N GLY A 13 1.04 3.46 -4.44
CA GLY A 13 1.59 4.81 -4.24
C GLY A 13 2.85 4.87 -3.37
N THR A 14 3.21 3.80 -2.69
CA THR A 14 4.38 3.72 -1.80
C THR A 14 5.52 2.92 -2.42
N LEU A 15 5.28 1.66 -2.79
CA LEU A 15 6.28 0.83 -3.48
C LEU A 15 6.21 0.99 -5.00
N ALA A 16 5.02 1.24 -5.56
CA ALA A 16 4.82 1.39 -6.99
C ALA A 16 3.59 2.26 -7.30
N ASN A 17 3.59 2.93 -8.46
CA ASN A 17 2.45 3.74 -8.92
C ASN A 17 1.35 2.87 -9.54
N THR A 18 0.70 2.07 -8.72
CA THR A 18 -0.34 1.12 -9.15
C THR A 18 -1.74 1.71 -9.21
N LEU A 19 -1.98 2.93 -8.71
CA LEU A 19 -3.30 3.55 -8.68
C LEU A 19 -3.95 3.69 -10.07
N PRO A 20 -3.25 4.14 -11.13
CA PRO A 20 -3.82 4.18 -12.48
C PRO A 20 -4.23 2.79 -13.01
N LEU A 21 -3.44 1.76 -12.69
CA LEU A 21 -3.74 0.36 -13.01
C LEU A 21 -5.01 -0.11 -12.28
N CYS A 22 -5.13 0.16 -10.96
CA CYS A 22 -6.32 -0.15 -10.18
C CYS A 22 -7.58 0.46 -10.79
N ILE A 23 -7.55 1.76 -11.10
CA ILE A 23 -8.67 2.50 -11.69
C ILE A 23 -9.09 1.88 -13.02
N GLN A 24 -8.13 1.58 -13.90
CA GLN A 24 -8.44 0.93 -15.18
C GLN A 24 -9.02 -0.47 -15.03
N ALA A 25 -8.49 -1.27 -14.11
CA ALA A 25 -9.02 -2.60 -13.82
C ALA A 25 -10.47 -2.52 -13.30
N PHE A 26 -10.77 -1.59 -12.36
CA PHE A 26 -12.14 -1.34 -11.91
C PHE A 26 -13.05 -0.91 -13.05
N ARG A 27 -12.63 0.04 -13.86
CA ARG A 27 -13.43 0.52 -15.00
C ARG A 27 -13.78 -0.62 -15.95
N LYS A 28 -12.79 -1.40 -16.38
CA LYS A 28 -13.01 -2.52 -17.31
C LYS A 28 -13.87 -3.64 -16.72
N SER A 29 -13.79 -3.87 -15.41
CA SER A 29 -14.59 -4.92 -14.74
C SER A 29 -16.01 -4.48 -14.41
N VAL A 30 -16.23 -3.21 -14.07
CA VAL A 30 -17.51 -2.73 -13.54
C VAL A 30 -18.42 -2.15 -14.63
N GLU A 31 -17.92 -1.29 -15.52
CA GLU A 31 -18.75 -0.61 -16.52
C GLU A 31 -19.62 -1.55 -17.36
N PRO A 32 -19.10 -2.69 -17.88
CA PRO A 32 -19.94 -3.62 -18.64
C PRO A 32 -21.07 -4.27 -17.80
N LEU A 33 -20.87 -4.39 -16.47
CA LEU A 33 -21.84 -5.01 -15.57
C LEU A 33 -22.99 -4.09 -15.21
N ILE A 34 -22.72 -2.78 -15.17
CA ILE A 34 -23.71 -1.76 -14.78
C ILE A 34 -24.24 -0.94 -15.98
N ASN A 35 -23.75 -1.22 -17.19
CA ASN A 35 -24.12 -0.53 -18.45
C ASN A 35 -23.99 1.00 -18.38
N ARG A 36 -22.96 1.51 -17.67
CA ARG A 36 -22.62 2.94 -17.67
C ARG A 36 -21.13 3.15 -17.42
N SER A 37 -20.62 4.29 -17.85
CA SER A 37 -19.28 4.74 -17.48
C SER A 37 -19.23 5.20 -16.03
N ILE A 38 -18.06 5.02 -15.38
CA ILE A 38 -17.74 5.49 -14.04
C ILE A 38 -16.50 6.39 -14.08
N SER A 39 -16.53 7.49 -13.36
CA SER A 39 -15.39 8.40 -13.23
C SER A 39 -14.34 7.85 -12.27
N ASP A 40 -13.12 8.40 -12.35
CA ASP A 40 -12.06 8.08 -11.38
C ASP A 40 -12.49 8.44 -9.97
N ASP A 41 -13.13 9.60 -9.79
CA ASP A 41 -13.63 10.06 -8.49
C ASP A 41 -14.68 9.12 -7.90
N GLU A 42 -15.58 8.55 -8.73
CA GLU A 42 -16.56 7.56 -8.28
C GLU A 42 -15.86 6.29 -7.79
N ILE A 43 -14.80 5.85 -8.46
CA ILE A 43 -14.01 4.68 -8.06
C ILE A 43 -13.27 4.99 -6.75
N ILE A 44 -12.51 6.10 -6.72
CA ILE A 44 -11.69 6.51 -5.58
C ILE A 44 -12.54 6.74 -4.32
N ALA A 45 -13.77 7.26 -4.48
CA ALA A 45 -14.69 7.46 -3.36
C ALA A 45 -15.10 6.16 -2.65
N THR A 46 -14.89 4.99 -3.28
CA THR A 46 -15.18 3.67 -2.67
C THR A 46 -13.96 3.05 -1.98
N PHE A 47 -12.77 3.69 -2.06
CA PHE A 47 -11.56 3.16 -1.47
C PHE A 47 -11.60 3.19 0.06
N GLY A 48 -10.93 2.23 0.65
CA GLY A 48 -10.91 1.99 2.10
C GLY A 48 -10.98 0.50 2.41
N PRO A 49 -12.03 -0.22 1.94
CA PRO A 49 -12.01 -1.68 1.85
C PRO A 49 -11.11 -2.15 0.69
N SER A 50 -10.88 -3.48 0.61
CA SER A 50 -10.21 -4.10 -0.53
C SER A 50 -11.05 -4.00 -1.82
N GLU A 51 -10.47 -4.45 -2.94
CA GLU A 51 -11.17 -4.44 -4.24
C GLU A 51 -12.52 -5.15 -4.21
N GLU A 52 -12.67 -6.18 -3.39
CA GLU A 52 -13.95 -6.87 -3.21
C GLU A 52 -15.02 -5.92 -2.64
N GLY A 53 -14.65 -5.09 -1.66
CA GLY A 53 -15.56 -4.10 -1.08
C GLY A 53 -15.88 -2.98 -2.06
N THR A 54 -14.91 -2.53 -2.85
CA THR A 54 -15.13 -1.57 -3.94
C THR A 54 -16.09 -2.13 -5.00
N ILE A 55 -15.91 -3.39 -5.42
CA ILE A 55 -16.84 -4.06 -6.35
C ILE A 55 -18.24 -4.18 -5.74
N MET A 56 -18.33 -4.52 -4.45
CA MET A 56 -19.62 -4.59 -3.75
C MET A 56 -20.34 -3.22 -3.75
N ALA A 57 -19.61 -2.13 -3.60
CA ALA A 57 -20.17 -0.78 -3.64
C ALA A 57 -20.64 -0.38 -5.05
N LEU A 58 -19.85 -0.68 -6.08
CA LEU A 58 -20.09 -0.24 -7.46
C LEU A 58 -21.04 -1.15 -8.23
N ALA A 59 -21.01 -2.47 -8.01
CA ALA A 59 -21.77 -3.48 -8.74
C ALA A 59 -22.28 -4.62 -7.84
N PRO A 60 -23.10 -4.33 -6.81
CA PRO A 60 -23.51 -5.32 -5.79
C PRO A 60 -24.18 -6.55 -6.37
N ASN A 61 -24.98 -6.39 -7.42
CA ASN A 61 -25.71 -7.48 -8.08
C ASN A 61 -24.81 -8.39 -8.94
N HIS A 62 -23.56 -8.01 -9.15
CA HIS A 62 -22.59 -8.71 -10.01
C HIS A 62 -21.27 -9.03 -9.30
N TYR A 63 -21.29 -9.11 -7.96
CA TYR A 63 -20.10 -9.20 -7.11
C TYR A 63 -19.08 -10.24 -7.59
N ASN A 64 -19.48 -11.52 -7.71
CA ASN A 64 -18.54 -12.59 -8.05
C ASN A 64 -17.88 -12.37 -9.42
N LYS A 65 -18.67 -11.94 -10.42
CA LYS A 65 -18.15 -11.64 -11.75
C LYS A 65 -17.25 -10.40 -11.73
N GLY A 66 -17.66 -9.36 -11.01
CA GLY A 66 -16.89 -8.12 -10.88
C GLY A 66 -15.52 -8.37 -10.26
N VAL A 67 -15.42 -9.15 -9.18
CA VAL A 67 -14.16 -9.52 -8.55
C VAL A 67 -13.28 -10.35 -9.49
N SER A 68 -13.86 -11.38 -10.14
CA SER A 68 -13.11 -12.20 -11.10
C SER A 68 -12.58 -11.38 -12.28
N ASP A 69 -13.40 -10.51 -12.85
CA ASP A 69 -13.03 -9.67 -13.98
C ASP A 69 -11.96 -8.62 -13.54
N TYR A 70 -12.10 -8.05 -12.33
CA TYR A 70 -11.11 -7.13 -11.78
C TYR A 70 -9.72 -7.76 -11.70
N LEU A 71 -9.61 -8.93 -11.09
CA LEU A 71 -8.34 -9.63 -10.95
C LEU A 71 -7.74 -9.99 -12.31
N HIS A 72 -8.57 -10.43 -13.26
CA HIS A 72 -8.14 -10.70 -14.62
C HIS A 72 -7.59 -9.44 -15.31
N PHE A 73 -8.32 -8.31 -15.24
CA PHE A 73 -7.85 -7.06 -15.84
C PHE A 73 -6.65 -6.48 -15.08
N TYR A 74 -6.61 -6.59 -13.76
CA TYR A 74 -5.48 -6.15 -12.97
C TYR A 74 -4.19 -6.85 -13.38
N GLU A 75 -4.22 -8.17 -13.55
CA GLU A 75 -3.08 -8.96 -14.01
C GLU A 75 -2.72 -8.64 -15.47
N SER A 76 -3.70 -8.63 -16.37
CA SER A 76 -3.46 -8.43 -17.81
C SER A 76 -2.99 -7.02 -18.18
N LEU A 77 -3.32 -6.03 -17.38
CA LEU A 77 -2.92 -4.63 -17.57
C LEU A 77 -1.69 -4.23 -16.75
N HIS A 78 -1.04 -5.18 -16.05
CA HIS A 78 0.04 -4.85 -15.12
C HIS A 78 1.23 -4.14 -15.78
N GLU A 79 1.40 -4.25 -17.10
CA GLU A 79 2.37 -3.47 -17.86
C GLU A 79 2.17 -1.95 -17.79
N MET A 80 1.01 -1.46 -17.34
CA MET A 80 0.79 -0.05 -17.03
C MET A 80 1.64 0.43 -15.84
N CYS A 81 2.08 -0.51 -14.99
CA CYS A 81 3.03 -0.28 -13.91
C CYS A 81 4.12 -1.36 -13.98
N PRO A 82 5.13 -1.19 -14.86
CA PRO A 82 6.07 -2.26 -15.19
C PRO A 82 7.13 -2.52 -14.11
N SER A 83 7.33 -1.57 -13.20
CA SER A 83 8.33 -1.66 -12.14
C SER A 83 7.87 -0.93 -10.88
N PRO A 84 8.43 -1.26 -9.70
CA PRO A 84 8.32 -0.39 -8.53
C PRO A 84 9.03 0.95 -8.79
N PHE A 85 8.84 1.92 -7.91
CA PHE A 85 9.60 3.18 -7.98
C PHE A 85 11.10 2.92 -7.94
N ASP A 86 11.86 3.74 -8.64
CA ASP A 86 13.32 3.69 -8.64
C ASP A 86 13.86 3.83 -7.20
N GLY A 87 14.77 2.92 -6.82
CA GLY A 87 15.35 2.88 -5.47
C GLY A 87 14.61 1.97 -4.48
N ILE A 88 13.41 1.46 -4.82
CA ILE A 88 12.67 0.53 -3.92
C ILE A 88 13.42 -0.78 -3.71
N LYS A 89 13.93 -1.40 -4.77
CA LYS A 89 14.66 -2.69 -4.64
C LYS A 89 15.92 -2.51 -3.80
N GLU A 90 16.64 -1.46 -4.05
CA GLU A 90 17.88 -1.11 -3.37
C GLU A 90 17.66 -0.86 -1.87
N ILE A 91 16.59 -0.14 -1.50
CA ILE A 91 16.30 0.08 -0.07
C ILE A 91 15.85 -1.20 0.62
N LEU A 92 15.02 -2.05 -0.02
CA LEU A 92 14.61 -3.34 0.54
C LEU A 92 15.81 -4.28 0.74
N GLU A 93 16.75 -4.32 -0.21
CA GLU A 93 18.02 -5.06 -0.06
C GLU A 93 18.87 -4.50 1.08
N THR A 94 18.97 -3.18 1.17
CA THR A 94 19.73 -2.51 2.25
C THR A 94 19.15 -2.85 3.61
N LEU A 95 17.84 -2.74 3.79
CA LEU A 95 17.15 -3.11 5.04
C LEU A 95 17.41 -4.57 5.41
N LYS A 96 17.20 -5.48 4.47
CA LYS A 96 17.42 -6.91 4.66
C LYS A 96 18.86 -7.24 5.06
N ASN A 97 19.85 -6.65 4.38
CA ASN A 97 21.27 -6.85 4.65
C ASN A 97 21.71 -6.31 6.01
N ASN A 98 20.97 -5.33 6.56
CA ASN A 98 21.19 -4.79 7.92
C ASN A 98 20.34 -5.49 9.00
N GLY A 99 19.64 -6.57 8.65
CA GLY A 99 18.83 -7.34 9.60
C GLY A 99 17.58 -6.61 10.07
N VAL A 100 17.07 -5.66 9.29
CA VAL A 100 15.81 -4.96 9.57
C VAL A 100 14.65 -5.82 9.07
N HIS A 101 13.66 -6.05 9.92
CA HIS A 101 12.43 -6.77 9.54
C HIS A 101 11.60 -5.96 8.55
N ILE A 102 11.19 -6.59 7.47
CA ILE A 102 10.39 -5.94 6.42
C ILE A 102 9.03 -6.61 6.35
N SER A 103 7.98 -5.81 6.50
CA SER A 103 6.60 -6.26 6.46
C SER A 103 5.75 -5.34 5.59
N MET A 104 4.56 -5.78 5.23
CA MET A 104 3.61 -4.99 4.44
C MET A 104 2.25 -4.93 5.13
N VAL A 105 1.63 -3.75 5.09
CA VAL A 105 0.20 -3.57 5.40
C VAL A 105 -0.41 -2.70 4.32
N THR A 106 -1.29 -3.26 3.53
CA THR A 106 -1.95 -2.55 2.43
C THR A 106 -3.48 -2.61 2.54
N GLY A 107 -4.16 -1.63 1.93
CA GLY A 107 -5.61 -1.66 1.74
C GLY A 107 -6.05 -2.62 0.63
N LYS A 108 -5.12 -2.99 -0.25
CA LYS A 108 -5.35 -3.91 -1.36
C LYS A 108 -5.68 -5.32 -0.89
N GLY A 109 -6.52 -6.06 -1.64
CA GLY A 109 -6.84 -7.45 -1.36
C GLY A 109 -5.67 -8.39 -1.62
N LYS A 110 -5.79 -9.61 -1.09
CA LYS A 110 -4.69 -10.58 -1.13
C LYS A 110 -4.25 -10.92 -2.56
N HIS A 111 -5.21 -11.19 -3.45
CA HIS A 111 -4.89 -11.69 -4.79
C HIS A 111 -4.17 -10.63 -5.64
N SER A 112 -4.65 -9.39 -5.65
CA SER A 112 -4.03 -8.31 -6.39
C SER A 112 -2.67 -7.89 -5.77
N THR A 113 -2.51 -8.01 -4.44
CA THR A 113 -1.20 -7.86 -3.77
C THR A 113 -0.21 -8.93 -4.25
N ASP A 114 -0.61 -10.20 -4.26
CA ASP A 114 0.22 -11.31 -4.73
C ASP A 114 0.63 -11.12 -6.20
N ILE A 115 -0.29 -10.67 -7.07
CA ILE A 115 0.00 -10.36 -8.49
C ILE A 115 1.10 -9.30 -8.58
N SER A 116 0.95 -8.16 -7.90
CA SER A 116 1.94 -7.07 -7.97
C SER A 116 3.30 -7.47 -7.40
N LEU A 117 3.34 -8.10 -6.23
CA LEU A 117 4.59 -8.51 -5.61
C LEU A 117 5.34 -9.54 -6.47
N LYS A 118 4.62 -10.46 -7.09
CA LYS A 118 5.20 -11.44 -8.02
C LYS A 118 5.72 -10.75 -9.28
N TYR A 119 4.93 -9.84 -9.87
CA TYR A 119 5.30 -9.11 -11.08
C TYR A 119 6.56 -8.27 -10.86
N PHE A 120 6.67 -7.58 -9.74
CA PHE A 120 7.85 -6.77 -9.38
C PHE A 120 9.04 -7.61 -8.88
N GLY A 121 8.84 -8.88 -8.55
CA GLY A 121 9.86 -9.74 -7.94
C GLY A 121 10.17 -9.37 -6.49
N LEU A 122 9.20 -8.81 -5.76
CA LEU A 122 9.40 -8.28 -4.39
C LEU A 122 8.94 -9.22 -3.28
N THR A 123 8.23 -10.30 -3.59
CA THR A 123 7.59 -11.20 -2.59
C THR A 123 8.56 -11.68 -1.50
N HIS A 124 9.81 -11.95 -1.87
CA HIS A 124 10.83 -12.53 -0.98
C HIS A 124 11.44 -11.55 0.04
N PHE A 125 11.06 -10.27 -0.02
CA PHE A 125 11.51 -9.28 0.96
C PHE A 125 10.60 -9.24 2.19
N PHE A 126 9.33 -9.56 2.06
CA PHE A 126 8.34 -9.38 3.10
C PHE A 126 8.16 -10.62 3.96
N GLU A 127 8.38 -10.50 5.26
CA GLU A 127 8.21 -11.58 6.24
C GLU A 127 6.74 -11.77 6.60
N ILE A 128 5.99 -10.66 6.73
CA ILE A 128 4.56 -10.66 7.04
C ILE A 128 3.85 -9.69 6.10
N ILE A 129 2.75 -10.15 5.51
CA ILE A 129 1.92 -9.35 4.61
C ILE A 129 0.48 -9.37 5.14
N GLU A 130 -0.02 -8.21 5.54
CA GLU A 130 -1.41 -7.97 5.92
C GLU A 130 -2.12 -7.19 4.82
N THR A 131 -3.17 -7.76 4.27
CA THR A 131 -3.94 -7.21 3.15
C THR A 131 -5.25 -6.60 3.61
N GLY A 132 -5.92 -5.88 2.72
CA GLY A 132 -7.24 -5.30 2.94
C GLY A 132 -8.32 -6.34 3.22
N SER A 133 -9.51 -5.86 3.53
CA SER A 133 -10.72 -6.67 3.76
C SER A 133 -11.90 -6.03 3.02
N PRO A 134 -12.84 -6.82 2.50
CA PRO A 134 -14.07 -6.30 1.91
C PRO A 134 -14.95 -5.55 2.93
N ASP A 135 -14.80 -5.84 4.22
CA ASP A 135 -15.65 -5.28 5.29
C ASP A 135 -15.24 -3.86 5.71
N GLY A 136 -14.15 -3.32 5.16
CA GLY A 136 -13.68 -1.97 5.43
C GLY A 136 -12.18 -1.85 5.70
N ALA A 137 -11.76 -0.62 5.99
CA ALA A 137 -10.36 -0.30 6.24
C ALA A 137 -9.82 -1.01 7.50
N ARG A 138 -8.72 -1.77 7.35
CA ARG A 138 -8.12 -2.53 8.46
C ARG A 138 -6.62 -2.30 8.67
N LYS A 139 -6.02 -1.27 8.06
CA LYS A 139 -4.57 -1.01 8.20
C LYS A 139 -4.09 -1.01 9.65
N ALA A 140 -4.79 -0.33 10.57
CA ALA A 140 -4.44 -0.34 12.00
C ALA A 140 -4.46 -1.75 12.63
N ALA A 141 -5.37 -2.62 12.21
CA ALA A 141 -5.39 -4.02 12.68
C ALA A 141 -4.21 -4.81 12.12
N GLY A 142 -3.89 -4.63 10.83
CA GLY A 142 -2.71 -5.24 10.20
C GLY A 142 -1.41 -4.83 10.88
N ILE A 143 -1.21 -3.54 11.17
CA ILE A 143 -0.04 -3.06 11.91
C ILE A 143 0.06 -3.74 13.28
N LYS A 144 -1.06 -3.86 14.02
CA LYS A 144 -1.07 -4.55 15.33
C LYS A 144 -0.67 -6.03 15.21
N ILE A 145 -1.09 -6.72 14.16
CA ILE A 145 -0.72 -8.13 13.93
C ILE A 145 0.80 -8.23 13.77
N ILE A 146 1.41 -7.34 12.97
CA ILE A 146 2.86 -7.30 12.77
C ILE A 146 3.58 -6.99 14.07
N LEU A 147 3.15 -5.96 14.82
CA LEU A 147 3.75 -5.63 16.12
C LEU A 147 3.71 -6.81 17.09
N ASN A 148 2.60 -7.55 17.13
CA ASN A 148 2.45 -8.73 17.97
C ASN A 148 3.37 -9.89 17.55
N ALA A 149 3.69 -10.01 16.25
CA ALA A 149 4.65 -10.98 15.74
C ALA A 149 6.10 -10.59 16.08
N LEU A 150 6.40 -9.30 16.07
CA LEU A 150 7.72 -8.71 16.37
C LEU A 150 7.89 -8.42 17.89
N LYS A 151 7.62 -9.40 18.74
CA LYS A 151 7.48 -9.24 20.22
C LYS A 151 8.65 -8.55 20.92
N ASP A 152 9.87 -8.67 20.38
CA ASP A 152 11.09 -8.14 20.98
C ASP A 152 11.47 -6.75 20.43
N ILE A 153 10.64 -6.17 19.55
CA ILE A 153 10.84 -4.86 18.94
C ILE A 153 9.80 -3.89 19.49
N LYS A 154 10.26 -2.76 20.02
CA LYS A 154 9.36 -1.72 20.55
C LYS A 154 8.71 -0.96 19.39
N SER A 155 7.53 -0.40 19.63
CA SER A 155 6.81 0.36 18.60
C SER A 155 7.56 1.60 18.07
N ASP A 156 8.45 2.19 18.89
CA ASP A 156 9.31 3.31 18.50
C ASP A 156 10.58 2.90 17.74
N GLU A 157 10.84 1.59 17.61
CA GLU A 157 11.85 0.98 16.75
C GLU A 157 11.27 0.47 15.42
N VAL A 158 9.95 0.64 15.22
CA VAL A 158 9.21 0.30 14.00
C VAL A 158 8.77 1.59 13.32
N ILE A 159 8.84 1.65 12.00
CA ILE A 159 8.22 2.71 11.21
C ILE A 159 7.22 2.15 10.21
N TYR A 160 6.19 2.93 9.94
CA TYR A 160 5.27 2.69 8.84
C TYR A 160 5.57 3.68 7.70
N VAL A 161 5.60 3.21 6.46
CA VAL A 161 5.83 4.02 5.26
C VAL A 161 4.61 3.90 4.35
N GLY A 162 3.95 5.02 4.07
CA GLY A 162 2.76 5.05 3.22
C GLY A 162 2.48 6.43 2.63
N ASP A 163 1.69 6.50 1.56
CA ASP A 163 1.42 7.71 0.77
C ASP A 163 0.05 8.34 1.03
N ALA A 164 -0.83 7.66 1.76
CA ALA A 164 -2.20 8.10 1.98
C ALA A 164 -2.45 8.64 3.40
N SER A 165 -3.43 9.54 3.53
CA SER A 165 -3.90 10.03 4.84
C SER A 165 -4.30 8.89 5.78
N SER A 166 -4.85 7.80 5.22
CA SER A 166 -5.24 6.60 5.98
C SER A 166 -4.05 5.90 6.65
N ASP A 167 -2.85 5.99 6.07
CA ASP A 167 -1.62 5.43 6.62
C ASP A 167 -1.20 6.15 7.89
N ILE A 168 -1.18 7.48 7.82
CA ILE A 168 -0.86 8.33 8.97
C ILE A 168 -1.85 8.09 10.12
N ILE A 169 -3.15 8.04 9.81
CA ILE A 169 -4.20 7.81 10.80
C ILE A 169 -4.08 6.42 11.42
N ALA A 170 -3.86 5.38 10.60
CA ALA A 170 -3.75 4.00 11.06
C ALA A 170 -2.52 3.79 11.93
N SER A 171 -1.36 4.31 11.51
CA SER A 171 -0.10 4.21 12.24
C SER A 171 -0.17 4.88 13.61
N ARG A 172 -0.69 6.11 13.66
CA ARG A 172 -0.92 6.84 14.92
C ARG A 172 -1.85 6.13 15.89
N LYS A 173 -2.92 5.53 15.37
CA LYS A 173 -3.88 4.77 16.19
C LYS A 173 -3.22 3.63 16.97
N VAL A 174 -2.09 3.13 16.49
CA VAL A 174 -1.35 2.01 17.11
C VAL A 174 -0.02 2.44 17.72
N GLY A 175 0.33 3.72 17.66
CA GLY A 175 1.53 4.28 18.28
C GLY A 175 2.82 3.93 17.54
N VAL A 176 2.77 3.77 16.22
CA VAL A 176 3.94 3.55 15.35
C VAL A 176 4.28 4.84 14.63
N PRO A 177 5.55 5.31 14.66
CA PRO A 177 6.00 6.43 13.85
C PRO A 177 5.72 6.23 12.35
N VAL A 178 5.34 7.31 11.66
CA VAL A 178 4.93 7.25 10.25
C VAL A 178 5.79 8.16 9.36
N VAL A 179 6.27 7.59 8.29
CA VAL A 179 6.92 8.28 7.17
C VAL A 179 5.90 8.43 6.04
N ALA A 180 5.60 9.67 5.69
CA ALA A 180 4.74 9.95 4.54
C ALA A 180 5.55 9.91 3.23
N ALA A 181 5.11 9.07 2.32
CA ALA A 181 5.68 8.88 0.99
C ALA A 181 5.00 9.82 -0.03
N ALA A 182 5.63 10.94 -0.33
CA ALA A 182 5.08 11.92 -1.28
C ALA A 182 5.82 11.89 -2.64
N TRP A 183 6.41 10.76 -3.02
CA TRP A 183 7.17 10.61 -4.26
C TRP A 183 6.35 10.09 -5.45
N ALA A 184 5.15 9.58 -5.24
CA ALA A 184 4.25 9.22 -6.32
C ALA A 184 3.61 10.47 -6.93
N GLU A 185 3.39 10.48 -8.26
CA GLU A 185 2.65 11.55 -8.93
C GLU A 185 1.20 11.67 -8.42
N THR A 186 0.65 10.57 -7.91
CA THR A 186 -0.70 10.48 -7.35
C THR A 186 -0.76 10.90 -5.87
N ALA A 187 0.36 11.17 -5.22
CA ALA A 187 0.40 11.60 -3.83
C ALA A 187 -0.25 12.99 -3.66
N GLU A 188 -0.78 13.26 -2.48
CA GLU A 188 -1.37 14.54 -2.10
C GLU A 188 -0.54 15.20 -0.97
N PRO A 189 0.64 15.77 -1.26
CA PRO A 189 1.60 16.22 -0.25
C PRO A 189 1.05 17.21 0.77
N GLU A 190 0.17 18.13 0.33
CA GLU A 190 -0.42 19.13 1.24
C GLU A 190 -1.36 18.47 2.26
N LYS A 191 -2.18 17.49 1.85
CA LYS A 191 -3.01 16.72 2.79
C LYS A 191 -2.16 15.91 3.77
N LEU A 192 -1.04 15.33 3.30
CA LEU A 192 -0.11 14.60 4.16
C LEU A 192 0.54 15.53 5.20
N LYS A 193 0.97 16.73 4.79
CA LYS A 193 1.54 17.74 5.70
C LYS A 193 0.57 18.19 6.78
N GLU A 194 -0.71 18.42 6.43
CA GLU A 194 -1.74 18.82 7.38
C GLU A 194 -1.90 17.80 8.52
N LEU A 195 -1.68 16.53 8.21
CA LEU A 195 -1.70 15.44 9.18
C LEU A 195 -0.42 15.34 10.02
N LYS A 196 0.63 16.11 9.71
CA LYS A 196 1.91 16.18 10.46
C LYS A 196 2.51 14.79 10.70
N PRO A 197 2.89 14.02 9.67
CA PRO A 197 3.64 12.77 9.85
C PRO A 197 4.94 13.01 10.60
N ASP A 198 5.57 11.97 11.12
CA ASP A 198 6.87 12.09 11.81
C ASP A 198 7.97 12.53 10.82
N GLU A 199 7.92 12.01 9.58
CA GLU A 199 8.76 12.44 8.47
C GLU A 199 7.93 12.46 7.16
N LEU A 200 8.36 13.27 6.17
CA LEU A 200 7.73 13.34 4.85
C LEU A 200 8.81 13.51 3.79
N PHE A 201 8.82 12.63 2.79
CA PHE A 201 9.80 12.64 1.71
C PHE A 201 9.12 12.75 0.34
N TYR A 202 9.67 13.61 -0.50
CA TYR A 202 9.22 13.82 -1.89
C TYR A 202 9.97 12.97 -2.90
N THR A 203 11.08 12.36 -2.49
CA THR A 203 11.88 11.48 -3.34
C THR A 203 12.33 10.24 -2.60
N MET A 204 12.42 9.13 -3.32
CA MET A 204 13.00 7.89 -2.80
C MET A 204 14.45 8.07 -2.36
N LYS A 205 15.20 8.93 -3.04
CA LYS A 205 16.60 9.23 -2.70
C LYS A 205 16.73 9.82 -1.31
N ASP A 206 15.91 10.82 -0.98
CA ASP A 206 15.95 11.47 0.33
C ASP A 206 15.52 10.50 1.44
N PHE A 207 14.47 9.71 1.20
CA PHE A 207 14.05 8.64 2.11
C PHE A 207 15.17 7.62 2.33
N SER A 208 15.82 7.14 1.27
CA SER A 208 16.91 6.15 1.38
C SER A 208 18.11 6.69 2.15
N ASN A 209 18.50 7.96 1.92
CA ASN A 209 19.58 8.60 2.66
C ASN A 209 19.23 8.72 4.16
N TRP A 210 18.02 9.18 4.47
CA TRP A 210 17.55 9.27 5.85
C TRP A 210 17.51 7.90 6.54
N MET A 211 17.04 6.87 5.83
CA MET A 211 16.97 5.51 6.35
C MET A 211 18.35 4.94 6.67
N ALA A 212 19.34 5.18 5.83
CA ALA A 212 20.72 4.70 6.03
C ALA A 212 21.32 5.18 7.37
N ASP A 213 20.93 6.37 7.84
CA ASP A 213 21.37 6.92 9.13
C ASP A 213 20.59 6.34 10.34
N LYS A 214 19.55 5.53 10.11
CA LYS A 214 18.64 5.02 11.14
C LYS A 214 18.74 3.51 11.38
N ILE A 215 19.39 2.77 10.50
CA ILE A 215 19.51 1.31 10.54
C ILE A 215 20.90 0.81 11.01
#